data_964a060f1a40b467b3d770dd3ace0d4c
#
_entry.id   964a060f1a40b467b3d770dd3ace0d4c
#
_cell.length_a   1.000
_cell.length_b   1.000
_cell.length_c   1.000
_cell.angle_alpha   90.00
_cell.angle_beta   90.00
_cell.angle_gamma   90.00
#
_symmetry.space_group_name_H-M   'P 1'
#
loop_
_entity.id
_entity.type
_entity.pdbx_description
1 polymer ?
#
loop_
_entity_poly.entity_id
_entity_poly.type
_entity_poly.pdbx_seq_one_letter_code
_entity_poly.pdbx_strand_id
1 'polypeptide(L)'
;NYRILKKELVNQGKLSWAEEEVQFLLNKDTYEPNYRQILKKTKGINKISYKNQENAFKLIHWRESIAQQKNKPRKWIMSDESLIDYANGQRKLSDNNNKNFENFIRKSKLIATPEDSFVTNKPLSESEKLLKNQLKDKINLLSTKYAIPSELICSSKNLVKLIKGDNTLSIQSLSLIHI
;
A
#
# COMPACT_ATOMS: atom_id res chain seq x y z
N ASN A 1 -9.54 26.46 -13.53
CA ASN A 1 -8.19 26.03 -13.03
C ASN A 1 -7.53 24.96 -13.92
N TYR A 2 -8.21 23.85 -14.32
CA TYR A 2 -7.62 22.80 -15.17
C TYR A 2 -7.00 23.34 -16.48
N ARG A 3 -7.73 24.18 -17.22
CA ARG A 3 -7.26 24.74 -18.49
C ARG A 3 -5.99 25.58 -18.34
N ILE A 4 -5.89 26.33 -17.25
CA ILE A 4 -4.71 27.17 -16.95
C ILE A 4 -3.51 26.28 -16.66
N LEU A 5 -3.65 25.31 -15.77
CA LEU A 5 -2.58 24.38 -15.40
C LEU A 5 -2.11 23.55 -16.62
N LYS A 6 -3.04 23.07 -17.45
CA LYS A 6 -2.69 22.34 -18.68
C LYS A 6 -1.87 23.21 -19.64
N LYS A 7 -2.28 24.47 -19.85
CA LYS A 7 -1.55 25.41 -20.73
C LYS A 7 -0.14 25.68 -20.17
N GLU A 8 0.01 25.80 -18.87
CA GLU A 8 1.29 26.02 -18.24
C GLU A 8 2.22 24.81 -18.37
N LEU A 9 1.70 23.59 -18.17
CA LEU A 9 2.45 22.34 -18.39
C LEU A 9 2.89 22.18 -19.85
N VAL A 10 2.06 22.58 -20.81
CA VAL A 10 2.43 22.58 -22.24
C VAL A 10 3.57 23.58 -22.49
N ASN A 11 3.46 24.80 -21.96
CA ASN A 11 4.49 25.84 -22.13
C ASN A 11 5.84 25.43 -21.49
N GLN A 12 5.82 24.62 -20.44
CA GLN A 12 7.02 24.11 -19.78
C GLN A 12 7.53 22.80 -20.38
N GLY A 13 6.87 22.22 -21.39
CA GLY A 13 7.20 20.91 -21.97
C GLY A 13 7.02 19.73 -21.00
N LYS A 14 6.21 19.90 -19.94
CA LYS A 14 6.02 18.92 -18.85
C LYS A 14 4.69 18.19 -18.89
N LEU A 15 3.89 18.41 -19.95
CA LEU A 15 2.54 17.80 -20.03
C LEU A 15 2.61 16.27 -20.04
N SER A 16 3.53 15.69 -20.82
CA SER A 16 3.69 14.22 -20.89
C SER A 16 4.04 13.61 -19.52
N TRP A 17 4.86 14.28 -18.73
CA TRP A 17 5.21 13.82 -17.39
C TRP A 17 4.00 13.81 -16.45
N ALA A 18 3.16 14.85 -16.51
CA ALA A 18 1.94 14.91 -15.73
C ALA A 18 0.92 13.84 -16.20
N GLU A 19 0.83 13.56 -17.50
CA GLU A 19 -0.02 12.52 -18.05
C GLU A 19 0.45 11.13 -17.61
N GLU A 20 1.75 10.84 -17.63
CA GLU A 20 2.30 9.58 -17.11
C GLU A 20 1.99 9.40 -15.62
N GLU A 21 2.19 10.44 -14.81
CA GLU A 21 1.98 10.36 -13.36
C GLU A 21 0.52 10.06 -13.00
N VAL A 22 -0.44 10.48 -13.80
CA VAL A 22 -1.86 10.24 -13.53
C VAL A 22 -2.42 8.97 -14.21
N GLN A 23 -1.66 8.30 -15.07
CA GLN A 23 -2.13 7.09 -15.76
C GLN A 23 -2.58 5.99 -14.79
N PHE A 24 -1.87 5.83 -13.66
CA PHE A 24 -2.26 4.84 -12.66
C PHE A 24 -3.63 5.11 -12.04
N LEU A 25 -4.09 6.38 -12.02
CA LEU A 25 -5.42 6.75 -11.53
C LEU A 25 -6.55 6.29 -12.47
N LEU A 26 -6.25 6.00 -13.72
CA LEU A 26 -7.20 5.46 -14.68
C LEU A 26 -7.34 3.94 -14.59
N ASN A 27 -6.41 3.28 -13.92
CA ASN A 27 -6.47 1.84 -13.72
C ASN A 27 -7.46 1.50 -12.60
N LYS A 28 -8.47 0.69 -12.92
CA LYS A 28 -9.48 0.20 -11.97
C LYS A 28 -8.86 -0.50 -10.77
N ASP A 29 -7.78 -1.26 -10.98
CA ASP A 29 -7.09 -2.01 -9.93
C ASP A 29 -6.49 -1.09 -8.84
N THR A 30 -6.26 0.20 -9.16
CA THR A 30 -5.81 1.21 -8.19
C THR A 30 -6.83 1.43 -7.08
N TYR A 31 -8.11 1.24 -7.39
CA TYR A 31 -9.23 1.46 -6.46
C TYR A 31 -9.73 0.17 -5.82
N GLU A 32 -9.26 -0.98 -6.27
CA GLU A 32 -9.61 -2.26 -5.67
C GLU A 32 -8.83 -2.49 -4.36
N PRO A 33 -9.45 -3.11 -3.35
CA PRO A 33 -8.79 -3.34 -2.07
C PRO A 33 -7.62 -4.32 -2.22
N ASN A 34 -6.41 -3.84 -2.06
CA ASN A 34 -5.24 -4.72 -1.97
C ASN A 34 -5.10 -5.24 -0.53
N TYR A 35 -5.64 -6.42 -0.28
CA TYR A 35 -5.68 -7.03 1.06
C TYR A 35 -4.30 -7.32 1.64
N ARG A 36 -3.28 -7.62 0.81
CA ARG A 36 -1.88 -7.75 1.28
C ARG A 36 -1.37 -6.42 1.85
N GLN A 37 -1.65 -5.30 1.16
CA GLN A 37 -1.25 -3.99 1.66
C GLN A 37 -2.04 -3.58 2.89
N ILE A 38 -3.31 -3.92 2.96
CA ILE A 38 -4.16 -3.64 4.12
C ILE A 38 -3.63 -4.41 5.32
N LEU A 39 -3.29 -5.70 5.15
CA LEU A 39 -2.68 -6.52 6.18
C LEU A 39 -1.38 -5.89 6.71
N LYS A 40 -0.44 -5.53 5.81
CA LYS A 40 0.84 -4.91 6.17
C LYS A 40 0.68 -3.54 6.87
N LYS A 41 -0.40 -2.81 6.59
CA LYS A 41 -0.71 -1.51 7.21
C LYS A 41 -1.53 -1.63 8.50
N THR A 42 -2.04 -2.82 8.83
CA THR A 42 -2.82 -3.04 10.07
C THR A 42 -1.90 -2.90 11.26
N LYS A 43 -2.23 -1.95 12.15
CA LYS A 43 -1.42 -1.68 13.35
C LYS A 43 -1.40 -2.90 14.27
N GLY A 44 -0.21 -3.32 14.68
CA GLY A 44 -0.05 -4.47 15.59
C GLY A 44 -0.03 -5.84 14.90
N ILE A 45 -0.03 -5.90 13.57
CA ILE A 45 0.01 -7.17 12.80
C ILE A 45 1.17 -8.08 13.21
N ASN A 46 2.31 -7.49 13.61
CA ASN A 46 3.49 -8.22 14.09
C ASN A 46 3.26 -8.96 15.42
N LYS A 47 2.19 -8.66 16.15
CA LYS A 47 1.82 -9.33 17.41
C LYS A 47 1.01 -10.61 17.17
N ILE A 48 0.66 -10.91 15.93
CA ILE A 48 -0.10 -12.11 15.57
C ILE A 48 0.85 -13.29 15.45
N SER A 49 0.54 -14.36 16.20
CA SER A 49 1.27 -15.62 16.09
C SER A 49 1.05 -16.26 14.70
N TYR A 50 2.03 -17.02 14.21
CA TYR A 50 1.97 -17.68 12.91
C TYR A 50 0.64 -18.45 12.71
N LYS A 51 0.23 -19.24 13.69
CA LYS A 51 -1.01 -20.04 13.65
C LYS A 51 -2.30 -19.21 13.50
N ASN A 52 -2.27 -17.92 13.86
CA ASN A 52 -3.44 -17.04 13.84
C ASN A 52 -3.46 -16.10 12.63
N GLN A 53 -2.44 -16.16 11.78
CA GLN A 53 -2.30 -15.26 10.62
C GLN A 53 -3.44 -15.43 9.62
N GLU A 54 -3.85 -16.65 9.35
CA GLU A 54 -4.96 -16.93 8.46
C GLU A 54 -6.28 -16.32 9.00
N ASN A 55 -6.51 -16.44 10.30
CA ASN A 55 -7.69 -15.84 10.93
C ASN A 55 -7.68 -14.32 10.86
N ALA A 56 -6.52 -13.70 11.08
CA ALA A 56 -6.34 -12.25 10.91
C ALA A 56 -6.64 -11.80 9.48
N PHE A 57 -6.18 -12.55 8.50
CA PHE A 57 -6.43 -12.24 7.09
C PHE A 57 -7.91 -12.34 6.74
N LYS A 58 -8.61 -13.38 7.21
CA LYS A 58 -10.06 -13.53 7.06
C LYS A 58 -10.84 -12.39 7.72
N LEU A 59 -10.42 -11.97 8.92
CA LEU A 59 -11.04 -10.83 9.63
C LEU A 59 -10.82 -9.50 8.88
N ILE A 60 -9.66 -9.30 8.27
CA ILE A 60 -9.39 -8.12 7.43
C ILE A 60 -10.34 -8.09 6.23
N HIS A 61 -10.46 -9.20 5.50
CA HIS A 61 -11.37 -9.30 4.36
C HIS A 61 -12.82 -9.01 4.76
N TRP A 62 -13.29 -9.62 5.83
CA TRP A 62 -14.63 -9.39 6.36
C TRP A 62 -14.83 -7.91 6.74
N ARG A 63 -13.89 -7.31 7.48
CA ARG A 63 -13.96 -5.90 7.88
C ARG A 63 -14.06 -4.96 6.68
N GLU A 64 -13.22 -5.18 5.66
CA GLU A 64 -13.24 -4.36 4.44
C GLU A 64 -14.57 -4.53 3.68
N SER A 65 -15.09 -5.75 3.56
CA SER A 65 -16.38 -6.02 2.92
C SER A 65 -17.52 -5.27 3.61
N ILE A 66 -17.59 -5.34 4.95
CA ILE A 66 -18.62 -4.62 5.72
C ILE A 66 -18.44 -3.10 5.61
N ALA A 67 -17.20 -2.61 5.62
CA ALA A 67 -16.91 -1.20 5.48
C ALA A 67 -17.41 -0.64 4.13
N GLN A 68 -17.17 -1.38 3.04
CA GLN A 68 -17.67 -1.04 1.70
C GLN A 68 -19.21 -1.09 1.65
N GLN A 69 -19.83 -2.18 2.11
CA GLN A 69 -21.29 -2.32 2.11
C GLN A 69 -21.99 -1.19 2.87
N LYS A 70 -21.43 -0.78 4.00
CA LYS A 70 -21.99 0.29 4.85
C LYS A 70 -21.50 1.69 4.47
N ASN A 71 -20.62 1.81 3.49
CA ASN A 71 -19.94 3.07 3.14
C ASN A 71 -19.37 3.79 4.37
N LYS A 72 -18.64 3.04 5.22
CA LYS A 72 -18.06 3.54 6.47
C LYS A 72 -16.57 3.27 6.54
N PRO A 73 -15.80 4.15 7.21
CA PRO A 73 -14.38 3.89 7.47
C PRO A 73 -14.19 2.54 8.19
N ARG A 74 -13.20 1.73 7.76
CA ARG A 74 -12.94 0.40 8.34
C ARG A 74 -12.77 0.40 9.85
N LYS A 75 -12.17 1.45 10.43
CA LYS A 75 -11.98 1.57 11.88
C LYS A 75 -13.29 1.74 12.65
N TRP A 76 -14.36 2.20 12.00
CA TRP A 76 -15.70 2.29 12.58
C TRP A 76 -16.40 0.93 12.63
N ILE A 77 -16.00 0.00 11.75
CA ILE A 77 -16.48 -1.37 11.78
C ILE A 77 -15.74 -2.16 12.87
N MET A 78 -14.38 -2.04 12.88
CA MET A 78 -13.52 -2.70 13.85
C MET A 78 -12.16 -2.01 13.89
N SER A 79 -11.68 -1.65 15.08
CA SER A 79 -10.34 -1.09 15.24
C SER A 79 -9.26 -2.15 14.93
N ASP A 80 -8.04 -1.70 14.59
CA ASP A 80 -6.92 -2.62 14.35
C ASP A 80 -6.58 -3.43 15.60
N GLU A 81 -6.66 -2.82 16.79
CA GLU A 81 -6.42 -3.47 18.08
C GLU A 81 -7.43 -4.60 18.33
N SER A 82 -8.75 -4.30 18.19
CA SER A 82 -9.79 -5.31 18.33
C SER A 82 -9.61 -6.45 17.33
N LEU A 83 -9.21 -6.16 16.10
CA LEU A 83 -8.94 -7.18 15.08
C LEU A 83 -7.81 -8.13 15.52
N ILE A 84 -6.72 -7.58 16.06
CA ILE A 84 -5.60 -8.37 16.57
C ILE A 84 -6.03 -9.25 17.74
N ASP A 85 -6.79 -8.70 18.70
CA ASP A 85 -7.30 -9.43 19.86
C ASP A 85 -8.21 -10.60 19.43
N TYR A 86 -9.11 -10.37 18.48
CA TYR A 86 -9.97 -11.42 17.93
C TYR A 86 -9.16 -12.48 17.16
N ALA A 87 -8.20 -12.06 16.36
CA ALA A 87 -7.35 -12.99 15.63
C ALA A 87 -6.55 -13.90 16.57
N ASN A 88 -6.08 -13.37 17.69
CA ASN A 88 -5.35 -14.11 18.72
C ASN A 88 -6.25 -14.91 19.67
N GLY A 89 -7.58 -14.79 19.55
CA GLY A 89 -8.54 -15.46 20.45
C GLY A 89 -8.62 -14.85 21.84
N GLN A 90 -8.04 -13.67 22.04
CA GLN A 90 -8.06 -12.93 23.31
C GLN A 90 -9.42 -12.28 23.57
N ARG A 91 -10.21 -12.11 22.52
CA ARG A 91 -11.52 -11.49 22.53
C ARG A 91 -12.49 -12.29 21.65
N LYS A 92 -13.75 -12.38 22.05
CA LYS A 92 -14.80 -12.98 21.22
C LYS A 92 -15.60 -11.89 20.49
N LEU A 93 -15.97 -12.14 19.25
CA LEU A 93 -16.92 -11.30 18.53
C LEU A 93 -18.28 -11.35 19.25
N SER A 94 -19.07 -10.28 19.19
CA SER A 94 -20.47 -10.36 19.59
C SER A 94 -21.20 -11.39 18.75
N ASP A 95 -22.24 -12.02 19.27
CA ASP A 95 -22.96 -13.12 18.59
C ASP A 95 -23.42 -12.74 17.18
N ASN A 96 -23.89 -11.50 17.00
CA ASN A 96 -24.29 -11.01 15.69
C ASN A 96 -23.10 -10.86 14.72
N ASN A 97 -21.98 -10.30 15.17
CA ASN A 97 -20.77 -10.16 14.36
C ASN A 97 -20.15 -11.53 14.08
N ASN A 98 -20.20 -12.46 15.02
CA ASN A 98 -19.71 -13.82 14.82
C ASN A 98 -20.52 -14.56 13.74
N LYS A 99 -21.85 -14.52 13.80
CA LYS A 99 -22.72 -15.08 12.76
C LYS A 99 -22.44 -14.45 11.40
N ASN A 100 -22.27 -13.14 11.35
CA ASN A 100 -21.96 -12.43 10.10
C ASN A 100 -20.59 -12.83 9.55
N PHE A 101 -19.58 -12.95 10.39
CA PHE A 101 -18.25 -13.40 10.01
C PHE A 101 -18.25 -14.85 9.51
N GLU A 102 -18.90 -15.77 10.21
CA GLU A 102 -19.04 -17.17 9.78
C GLU A 102 -19.77 -17.30 8.44
N ASN A 103 -20.84 -16.52 8.24
CA ASN A 103 -21.56 -16.47 6.97
C ASN A 103 -20.67 -15.91 5.84
N PHE A 104 -19.86 -14.90 6.13
CA PHE A 104 -18.88 -14.34 5.18
C PHE A 104 -17.87 -15.41 4.78
N ILE A 105 -17.28 -16.12 5.73
CA ILE A 105 -16.30 -17.19 5.46
C ILE A 105 -16.90 -18.31 4.62
N ARG A 106 -18.14 -18.73 4.92
CA ARG A 106 -18.85 -19.76 4.12
C ARG A 106 -19.11 -19.34 2.68
N LYS A 107 -19.45 -18.07 2.46
CA LYS A 107 -19.73 -17.53 1.11
C LYS A 107 -18.46 -17.19 0.33
N SER A 108 -17.40 -16.82 1.01
CA SER A 108 -16.12 -16.49 0.41
C SER A 108 -15.37 -17.79 0.11
N LYS A 109 -15.39 -18.24 -1.15
CA LYS A 109 -14.57 -19.38 -1.58
C LYS A 109 -13.12 -19.13 -1.13
N LEU A 110 -12.63 -19.95 -0.21
CA LEU A 110 -11.25 -20.04 0.30
C LEU A 110 -10.43 -18.75 0.10
N ILE A 111 -10.48 -17.87 1.08
CA ILE A 111 -9.55 -16.76 1.16
C ILE A 111 -8.22 -17.34 1.67
N ALA A 112 -7.39 -17.79 0.75
CA ALA A 112 -6.05 -18.27 1.09
C ALA A 112 -5.17 -17.08 1.53
N THR A 113 -4.49 -17.23 2.65
CA THR A 113 -3.50 -16.24 3.08
C THR A 113 -2.30 -16.34 2.14
N PRO A 114 -1.89 -15.27 1.47
CA PRO A 114 -0.70 -15.32 0.64
C PRO A 114 0.53 -15.69 1.47
N GLU A 115 1.32 -16.66 1.02
CA GLU A 115 2.48 -17.21 1.75
C GLU A 115 3.48 -16.13 2.21
N ASP A 116 3.65 -15.06 1.43
CA ASP A 116 4.58 -13.96 1.70
C ASP A 116 3.94 -12.76 2.44
N SER A 117 2.68 -12.87 2.88
CA SER A 117 1.92 -11.75 3.45
C SER A 117 2.51 -11.20 4.75
N PHE A 118 3.18 -12.03 5.51
CA PHE A 118 3.75 -11.71 6.83
C PHE A 118 5.27 -11.57 6.84
N VAL A 119 5.90 -11.48 5.67
CA VAL A 119 7.34 -11.22 5.60
C VAL A 119 7.62 -9.88 6.27
N THR A 120 8.29 -9.94 7.42
CA THR A 120 8.79 -8.76 8.11
C THR A 120 9.78 -8.05 7.20
N ASN A 121 9.59 -6.76 6.99
CA ASN A 121 10.57 -5.95 6.27
C ASN A 121 11.90 -5.99 7.02
N LYS A 122 12.85 -6.80 6.56
CA LYS A 122 14.22 -6.76 7.11
C LYS A 122 14.74 -5.33 7.01
N PRO A 123 15.38 -4.81 8.06
CA PRO A 123 16.03 -3.50 7.98
C PRO A 123 17.06 -3.51 6.83
N LEU A 124 17.36 -2.35 6.31
CA LEU A 124 18.39 -2.21 5.28
C LEU A 124 19.76 -2.56 5.87
N SER A 125 20.55 -3.34 5.13
CA SER A 125 21.96 -3.56 5.43
C SER A 125 22.76 -2.26 5.29
N GLU A 126 24.00 -2.23 5.77
CA GLU A 126 24.85 -1.03 5.68
C GLU A 126 25.13 -0.66 4.21
N SER A 127 25.36 -1.65 3.34
CA SER A 127 25.54 -1.43 1.90
C SER A 127 24.28 -0.84 1.24
N GLU A 128 23.10 -1.34 1.61
CA GLU A 128 21.83 -0.83 1.11
C GLU A 128 21.53 0.60 1.63
N LYS A 129 21.93 0.92 2.85
CA LYS A 129 21.84 2.29 3.39
C LYS A 129 22.74 3.26 2.63
N LEU A 130 23.97 2.84 2.31
CA LEU A 130 24.89 3.65 1.52
C LEU A 130 24.33 3.92 0.12
N LEU A 131 23.85 2.87 -0.55
CA LEU A 131 23.19 2.98 -1.86
C LEU A 131 21.97 3.91 -1.80
N LYS A 132 21.16 3.81 -0.74
CA LYS A 132 20.01 4.71 -0.52
C LYS A 132 20.44 6.18 -0.48
N ASN A 133 21.51 6.49 0.22
CA ASN A 133 22.01 7.87 0.32
C ASN A 133 22.50 8.37 -1.03
N GLN A 134 23.29 7.58 -1.77
CA GLN A 134 23.75 7.94 -3.10
C GLN A 134 22.61 8.20 -4.09
N LEU A 135 21.57 7.35 -4.07
CA LEU A 135 20.39 7.53 -4.92
C LEU A 135 19.59 8.77 -4.51
N LYS A 136 19.48 9.05 -3.21
CA LYS A 136 18.82 10.25 -2.71
C LYS A 136 19.53 11.52 -3.18
N ASP A 137 20.85 11.55 -3.17
CA ASP A 137 21.62 12.69 -3.66
C ASP A 137 21.41 12.93 -5.16
N LYS A 138 21.38 11.86 -5.97
CA LYS A 138 21.03 11.95 -7.40
C LYS A 138 19.61 12.49 -7.62
N ILE A 139 18.62 12.02 -6.83
CA ILE A 139 17.24 12.51 -6.90
C ILE A 139 17.18 14.00 -6.57
N ASN A 140 17.92 14.47 -5.57
CA ASN A 140 17.97 15.89 -5.21
C ASN A 140 18.60 16.74 -6.32
N LEU A 141 19.65 16.25 -6.99
CA LEU A 141 20.25 16.93 -8.16
C LEU A 141 19.23 17.04 -9.31
N LEU A 142 18.50 15.98 -9.61
CA LEU A 142 17.45 16.00 -10.63
C LEU A 142 16.30 16.93 -10.24
N SER A 143 15.89 16.92 -8.97
CA SER A 143 14.89 17.82 -8.41
C SER A 143 15.24 19.28 -8.66
N THR A 144 16.48 19.66 -8.39
CA THR A 144 16.97 21.02 -8.63
C THR A 144 17.05 21.33 -10.13
N LYS A 145 17.61 20.41 -10.94
CA LYS A 145 17.79 20.59 -12.38
C LYS A 145 16.47 20.82 -13.12
N TYR A 146 15.43 20.10 -12.75
CA TYR A 146 14.13 20.13 -13.46
C TYR A 146 13.06 20.96 -12.71
N ALA A 147 13.38 21.55 -11.57
CA ALA A 147 12.45 22.26 -10.68
C ALA A 147 11.19 21.40 -10.37
N ILE A 148 11.41 20.15 -9.95
CA ILE A 148 10.37 19.19 -9.59
C ILE A 148 10.65 18.69 -8.17
N PRO A 149 9.63 18.62 -7.29
CA PRO A 149 9.80 18.02 -5.96
C PRO A 149 10.40 16.63 -6.01
N SER A 150 11.37 16.34 -5.14
CA SER A 150 12.08 15.05 -5.09
C SER A 150 11.13 13.87 -4.88
N GLU A 151 10.03 14.07 -4.16
CA GLU A 151 8.99 13.08 -3.92
C GLU A 151 8.25 12.64 -5.19
N LEU A 152 8.10 13.54 -6.17
CA LEU A 152 7.52 13.22 -7.47
C LEU A 152 8.48 12.43 -8.36
N ILE A 153 9.78 12.63 -8.20
CA ILE A 153 10.80 11.83 -8.91
C ILE A 153 10.85 10.43 -8.32
N CYS A 154 11.03 10.31 -7.01
CA CYS A 154 10.99 9.04 -6.30
C CYS A 154 10.72 9.24 -4.81
N SER A 155 9.60 8.70 -4.32
CA SER A 155 9.32 8.73 -2.88
C SER A 155 10.33 7.88 -2.10
N SER A 156 10.63 8.26 -0.85
CA SER A 156 11.53 7.50 0.02
C SER A 156 11.11 6.03 0.18
N LYS A 157 9.81 5.74 0.09
CA LYS A 157 9.27 4.38 0.15
C LYS A 157 9.58 3.59 -1.13
N ASN A 158 9.41 4.21 -2.29
CA ASN A 158 9.72 3.60 -3.58
C ASN A 158 11.22 3.36 -3.72
N LEU A 159 12.04 4.28 -3.22
CA LEU A 159 13.49 4.13 -3.17
C LEU A 159 13.93 2.88 -2.38
N VAL A 160 13.32 2.63 -1.23
CA VAL A 160 13.59 1.41 -0.44
C VAL A 160 13.16 0.14 -1.17
N LYS A 161 12.03 0.16 -1.86
CA LYS A 161 11.57 -0.96 -2.68
C LYS A 161 12.53 -1.27 -3.81
N LEU A 162 12.98 -0.23 -4.53
CA LEU A 162 13.96 -0.35 -5.61
C LEU A 162 15.25 -1.03 -5.13
N ILE A 163 15.80 -0.59 -3.98
CA ILE A 163 17.01 -1.14 -3.39
C ILE A 163 16.84 -2.62 -3.02
N LYS A 164 15.65 -3.00 -2.60
CA LYS A 164 15.32 -4.40 -2.25
C LYS A 164 14.97 -5.28 -3.45
N GLY A 165 15.07 -4.75 -4.67
CA GLY A 165 14.78 -5.50 -5.90
C GLY A 165 13.29 -5.78 -6.10
N ASP A 166 12.40 -4.96 -5.54
CA ASP A 166 10.97 -5.08 -5.76
C ASP A 166 10.62 -4.57 -7.17
N ASN A 167 10.56 -5.48 -8.14
CA ASN A 167 10.25 -5.21 -9.55
C ASN A 167 8.79 -4.79 -9.80
N THR A 168 7.97 -4.65 -8.77
CA THR A 168 6.58 -4.16 -8.89
C THR A 168 6.50 -2.63 -9.06
N LEU A 169 7.62 -1.92 -8.95
CA LEU A 169 7.69 -0.52 -9.32
C LEU A 169 7.60 -0.44 -10.84
N SER A 170 6.52 0.17 -11.35
CA SER A 170 6.44 0.46 -12.77
C SER A 170 7.66 1.29 -13.18
N ILE A 171 8.28 0.90 -14.28
CA ILE A 171 9.45 1.58 -14.88
C ILE A 171 9.16 3.06 -15.18
N GLN A 172 7.91 3.47 -15.17
CA GLN A 172 7.45 4.84 -15.41
C GLN A 172 8.01 5.86 -14.39
N SER A 173 8.11 5.49 -13.11
CA SER A 173 8.79 6.36 -12.13
C SER A 173 10.31 6.36 -12.27
N LEU A 174 10.87 5.46 -13.09
CA LEU A 174 12.31 5.36 -13.37
C LEU A 174 12.69 6.06 -14.68
N SER A 175 11.75 6.36 -15.57
CA SER A 175 12.05 7.05 -16.85
C SER A 175 12.65 8.43 -16.60
N LEU A 176 12.28 9.10 -15.50
CA LEU A 176 12.85 10.37 -15.07
C LEU A 176 14.28 10.22 -14.48
N ILE A 177 14.72 9.01 -14.12
CA ILE A 177 16.06 8.75 -13.58
C ILE A 177 17.06 8.43 -14.70
N HIS A 178 16.57 8.09 -15.90
CA HIS A 178 17.40 7.77 -17.08
C HIS A 178 17.62 8.94 -18.04
N ILE A 179 17.11 10.15 -17.72
CA ILE A 179 17.47 11.39 -18.40
C ILE A 179 18.68 11.99 -17.66
#